data_a0afe3fc2b05efc4c12ce60b343a87d5
#
_entry.id   a0afe3fc2b05efc4c12ce60b343a87d5
#
_cell.length_a   1.000
_cell.length_b   1.000
_cell.length_c   1.000
_cell.angle_alpha   90.00
_cell.angle_beta   90.00
_cell.angle_gamma   90.00
#
_symmetry.space_group_name_H-M   'P 1'
#
loop_
_entity.id
_entity.type
_entity.pdbx_description
1 polymer ?
#
loop_
_entity_poly.entity_id
_entity_poly.type
_entity_poly.pdbx_seq_one_letter_code
_entity_poly.pdbx_strand_id
1 'polypeptide(L)'
;MASLQRFRVKGHSYWRVVESRRVGGKPGIRVVAYLGKADDLLARLRASDTLSIQSLSHGAVAALFFLARELDVAGTIDRHLAFSGRRSRKRLPRGTKLPPGRNDGLSVGESLLLASLGRACHATSKRGFAPWAKTTTLGELFKVDVERLTSQHFWDQMEQLPVATIAPIEREIVGRVVERFEIPLDTLLYDATNFFTFIASTNRHTELPARGHSKQKRHDLRQVGVALLCTRQQGIPLWHEVYGGQVPDSKSFAEALTAFRRRLVEMDQGLKSLTIVYDKGNVSRTNQSLVDTSNLHYVASLSAASQRSLVAEANPKMQPVVLDHGEEVLAYRTRRLIWGAERTAIVLLSERLREGQRRGILQHVASSQRWLSRLDQTLKRGKQRRDRARIQHDIDARLRGRQHLRRVLKVDLSRDSKARLALSYSFDETALAALDADSLGRIVLITDRDDWTTADIIHAYRGQADVEAVFAHLKDPVHIALRPQFHWTDQKLHVHVLTCILAYLLARLLHLRARKTIGYPHGMERLLEDLVAVRRATVLRSSGRKGRPRVTTQFEECDPELTVFLASMGLTG
;
A
#
# COMPACT_ATOMS: atom_id res chain seq x y z
N MET A 1 -42.47 -31.42 -18.02
CA MET A 1 -42.01 -30.57 -19.15
C MET A 1 -43.19 -29.74 -19.62
N ALA A 2 -42.98 -28.45 -19.82
CA ALA A 2 -43.97 -27.57 -20.42
C ALA A 2 -43.98 -27.79 -21.94
N SER A 3 -45.15 -27.84 -22.55
CA SER A 3 -45.31 -27.99 -23.98
C SER A 3 -46.31 -26.96 -24.53
N LEU A 4 -46.12 -26.60 -25.80
CA LEU A 4 -46.98 -25.65 -26.49
C LEU A 4 -48.14 -26.44 -27.11
N GLN A 5 -49.39 -26.07 -26.80
CA GLN A 5 -50.58 -26.76 -27.30
C GLN A 5 -51.48 -25.79 -28.02
N ARG A 6 -51.94 -26.20 -29.22
CA ARG A 6 -53.00 -25.53 -29.98
C ARG A 6 -54.34 -26.08 -29.56
N PHE A 7 -55.33 -25.22 -29.36
CA PHE A 7 -56.71 -25.60 -29.13
C PHE A 7 -57.68 -24.70 -29.94
N ARG A 8 -58.89 -25.15 -30.22
CA ARG A 8 -59.90 -24.39 -30.98
C ARG A 8 -61.06 -24.01 -30.08
N VAL A 9 -61.48 -22.75 -30.20
CA VAL A 9 -62.73 -22.28 -29.59
C VAL A 9 -63.52 -21.49 -30.64
N LYS A 10 -64.75 -21.85 -30.85
CA LYS A 10 -65.66 -21.21 -31.86
C LYS A 10 -64.98 -20.96 -33.21
N GLY A 11 -64.31 -21.99 -33.78
CA GLY A 11 -63.64 -21.91 -35.08
C GLY A 11 -62.27 -21.22 -35.09
N HIS A 12 -61.86 -20.52 -34.04
CA HIS A 12 -60.57 -19.84 -33.94
C HIS A 12 -59.52 -20.70 -33.25
N SER A 13 -58.27 -20.66 -33.71
CA SER A 13 -57.13 -21.37 -33.12
C SER A 13 -56.44 -20.49 -32.12
N TYR A 14 -56.21 -21.03 -30.91
CA TYR A 14 -55.52 -20.40 -29.82
C TYR A 14 -54.35 -21.28 -29.38
N TRP A 15 -53.35 -20.66 -28.75
CA TRP A 15 -52.18 -21.33 -28.22
C TRP A 15 -52.12 -21.17 -26.71
N ARG A 16 -51.65 -22.21 -26.01
CA ARG A 16 -51.42 -22.24 -24.58
C ARG A 16 -50.19 -23.07 -24.25
N VAL A 17 -49.50 -22.70 -23.12
CA VAL A 17 -48.46 -23.52 -22.52
C VAL A 17 -49.09 -24.42 -21.49
N VAL A 18 -48.81 -25.72 -21.57
CA VAL A 18 -49.39 -26.75 -20.70
C VAL A 18 -48.25 -27.60 -20.11
N GLU A 19 -48.46 -28.04 -18.88
CA GLU A 19 -47.61 -29.04 -18.23
C GLU A 19 -48.42 -30.34 -18.06
N SER A 20 -47.80 -31.46 -18.40
CA SER A 20 -48.38 -32.78 -18.12
C SER A 20 -48.25 -33.09 -16.63
N ARG A 21 -49.35 -33.37 -15.95
CA ARG A 21 -49.40 -33.75 -14.53
C ARG A 21 -50.32 -34.95 -14.36
N ARG A 22 -49.93 -35.87 -13.48
CA ARG A 22 -50.85 -36.97 -13.06
C ARG A 22 -51.75 -36.45 -11.94
N VAL A 23 -53.05 -36.51 -12.11
CA VAL A 23 -54.07 -36.19 -11.11
C VAL A 23 -54.91 -37.46 -10.89
N GLY A 24 -54.91 -38.01 -9.70
CA GLY A 24 -55.61 -39.25 -9.39
C GLY A 24 -55.17 -40.46 -10.20
N GLY A 25 -53.87 -40.57 -10.56
CA GLY A 25 -53.30 -41.66 -11.35
C GLY A 25 -53.48 -41.53 -12.85
N LYS A 26 -54.35 -40.63 -13.34
CA LYS A 26 -54.59 -40.38 -14.77
C LYS A 26 -53.80 -39.22 -15.31
N PRO A 27 -53.28 -39.27 -16.54
CA PRO A 27 -52.58 -38.15 -17.15
C PRO A 27 -53.57 -36.99 -17.38
N GLY A 28 -53.23 -35.83 -16.81
CA GLY A 28 -53.95 -34.56 -16.94
C GLY A 28 -53.03 -33.43 -17.40
N ILE A 29 -53.60 -32.38 -17.94
CA ILE A 29 -52.87 -31.18 -18.37
C ILE A 29 -53.22 -30.02 -17.45
N ARG A 30 -52.17 -29.34 -16.94
CA ARG A 30 -52.31 -28.05 -16.29
C ARG A 30 -51.96 -26.95 -17.27
N VAL A 31 -52.84 -25.99 -17.47
CA VAL A 31 -52.53 -24.79 -18.26
C VAL A 31 -51.68 -23.85 -17.44
N VAL A 32 -50.49 -23.59 -17.94
CA VAL A 32 -49.52 -22.67 -17.31
C VAL A 32 -49.74 -21.22 -17.75
N ALA A 33 -50.02 -21.06 -19.06
CA ALA A 33 -50.28 -19.73 -19.63
C ALA A 33 -51.13 -19.85 -20.91
N TYR A 34 -52.05 -18.89 -21.12
CA TYR A 34 -52.74 -18.69 -22.40
C TYR A 34 -51.98 -17.66 -23.23
N LEU A 35 -51.63 -18.01 -24.47
CA LEU A 35 -50.82 -17.19 -25.37
C LEU A 35 -51.64 -16.38 -26.39
N GLY A 36 -52.94 -16.70 -26.53
CA GLY A 36 -53.81 -16.02 -27.47
C GLY A 36 -53.84 -16.65 -28.86
N LYS A 37 -54.24 -15.88 -29.89
CA LYS A 37 -54.23 -16.31 -31.30
C LYS A 37 -52.78 -16.35 -31.83
N ALA A 38 -52.58 -17.13 -32.91
CA ALA A 38 -51.27 -17.24 -33.55
C ALA A 38 -50.74 -15.86 -34.03
N ASP A 39 -51.63 -15.03 -34.55
CA ASP A 39 -51.30 -13.69 -35.04
C ASP A 39 -50.91 -12.76 -33.88
N ASP A 40 -51.58 -12.85 -32.72
CA ASP A 40 -51.21 -12.09 -31.51
C ASP A 40 -49.87 -12.57 -30.97
N LEU A 41 -49.61 -13.88 -31.01
CA LEU A 41 -48.34 -14.46 -30.64
C LEU A 41 -47.22 -14.00 -31.57
N LEU A 42 -47.51 -14.02 -32.89
CA LEU A 42 -46.55 -13.57 -33.90
C LEU A 42 -46.31 -12.07 -33.81
N ALA A 43 -47.35 -11.27 -33.53
CA ALA A 43 -47.22 -9.85 -33.29
C ALA A 43 -46.40 -9.54 -32.01
N ARG A 44 -46.58 -10.35 -30.97
CA ARG A 44 -45.77 -10.26 -29.74
C ARG A 44 -44.32 -10.70 -29.96
N LEU A 45 -44.09 -11.73 -30.76
CA LEU A 45 -42.74 -12.20 -31.13
C LEU A 45 -42.05 -11.25 -32.12
N ARG A 46 -42.82 -10.58 -33.01
CA ARG A 46 -42.30 -9.57 -33.95
C ARG A 46 -42.18 -8.19 -33.34
N ALA A 47 -43.06 -7.84 -32.39
CA ALA A 47 -42.83 -6.73 -31.48
C ALA A 47 -41.83 -7.16 -30.42
N SER A 48 -40.67 -7.71 -30.87
CA SER A 48 -39.56 -7.99 -29.98
C SER A 48 -39.15 -6.67 -29.35
N ASP A 49 -39.53 -6.52 -28.08
CA ASP A 49 -38.96 -5.49 -27.26
C ASP A 49 -37.44 -5.57 -27.45
N THR A 50 -36.87 -4.54 -28.05
CA THR A 50 -35.42 -4.49 -28.15
C THR A 50 -34.88 -4.42 -26.74
N LEU A 51 -34.37 -5.56 -26.28
CA LEU A 51 -33.74 -5.69 -24.97
C LEU A 51 -32.28 -5.25 -25.12
N SER A 52 -31.92 -4.15 -24.47
CA SER A 52 -30.54 -3.75 -24.34
C SER A 52 -30.13 -3.95 -22.88
N ILE A 53 -29.05 -4.68 -22.65
CA ILE A 53 -28.51 -4.93 -21.32
C ILE A 53 -27.15 -4.30 -21.26
N GLN A 54 -26.95 -3.42 -20.27
CA GLN A 54 -25.65 -2.85 -19.93
C GLN A 54 -25.28 -3.37 -18.56
N SER A 55 -24.12 -4.02 -18.45
CA SER A 55 -23.55 -4.50 -17.19
C SER A 55 -22.29 -3.73 -16.87
N LEU A 56 -22.23 -3.10 -15.69
CA LEU A 56 -21.12 -2.28 -15.23
C LEU A 56 -20.62 -2.78 -13.88
N SER A 57 -19.30 -2.76 -13.67
CA SER A 57 -18.70 -3.01 -12.35
C SER A 57 -19.17 -1.94 -11.37
N HIS A 58 -19.66 -2.37 -10.20
CA HIS A 58 -20.33 -1.47 -9.26
C HIS A 58 -19.81 -1.60 -7.83
N GLY A 59 -19.67 -2.83 -7.32
CA GLY A 59 -19.47 -3.07 -5.89
C GLY A 59 -18.31 -2.29 -5.29
N ALA A 60 -17.10 -2.43 -5.84
CA ALA A 60 -15.92 -1.75 -5.29
C ALA A 60 -16.02 -0.21 -5.41
N VAL A 61 -16.37 0.31 -6.60
CA VAL A 61 -16.44 1.77 -6.81
C VAL A 61 -17.53 2.40 -5.97
N ALA A 62 -18.68 1.74 -5.79
CA ALA A 62 -19.78 2.23 -4.97
C ALA A 62 -19.41 2.20 -3.47
N ALA A 63 -18.90 1.07 -2.98
CA ALA A 63 -18.52 0.93 -1.57
C ALA A 63 -17.48 1.98 -1.15
N LEU A 64 -16.42 2.15 -1.95
CA LEU A 64 -15.40 3.16 -1.68
C LEU A 64 -15.94 4.59 -1.81
N PHE A 65 -16.82 4.85 -2.78
CA PHE A 65 -17.46 6.16 -2.95
C PHE A 65 -18.34 6.53 -1.75
N PHE A 66 -19.18 5.60 -1.27
CA PHE A 66 -20.02 5.83 -0.10
C PHE A 66 -19.19 6.04 1.17
N LEU A 67 -18.14 5.24 1.36
CA LEU A 67 -17.19 5.43 2.46
C LEU A 67 -16.50 6.81 2.40
N ALA A 68 -16.07 7.23 1.21
CA ALA A 68 -15.45 8.54 1.02
C ALA A 68 -16.43 9.70 1.28
N ARG A 69 -17.72 9.53 0.94
CA ARG A 69 -18.77 10.48 1.29
C ARG A 69 -19.03 10.54 2.78
N GLU A 70 -19.07 9.40 3.44
CA GLU A 70 -19.22 9.27 4.89
C GLU A 70 -18.11 10.02 5.65
N LEU A 71 -16.89 10.00 5.09
CA LEU A 71 -15.73 10.73 5.60
C LEU A 71 -15.61 12.16 5.04
N ASP A 72 -16.53 12.57 4.17
CA ASP A 72 -16.51 13.88 3.50
C ASP A 72 -15.17 14.25 2.86
N VAL A 73 -14.56 13.28 2.16
CA VAL A 73 -13.21 13.44 1.58
C VAL A 73 -13.18 14.58 0.55
N ALA A 74 -14.08 14.57 -0.42
CA ALA A 74 -14.13 15.61 -1.46
C ALA A 74 -14.45 16.99 -0.88
N GLY A 75 -15.45 17.09 -0.01
CA GLY A 75 -15.84 18.37 0.63
C GLY A 75 -14.71 18.94 1.50
N THR A 76 -13.93 18.10 2.16
CA THR A 76 -12.75 18.55 2.93
C THR A 76 -11.70 19.17 2.02
N ILE A 77 -11.36 18.54 0.91
CA ILE A 77 -10.41 19.10 -0.05
C ILE A 77 -10.91 20.46 -0.55
N ASP A 78 -12.16 20.55 -0.95
CA ASP A 78 -12.75 21.80 -1.50
C ASP A 78 -12.80 22.94 -0.47
N ARG A 79 -13.11 22.66 0.80
CA ARG A 79 -13.09 23.68 1.87
C ARG A 79 -11.70 24.27 2.08
N HIS A 80 -10.67 23.43 2.10
CA HIS A 80 -9.29 23.91 2.25
C HIS A 80 -8.80 24.72 1.05
N LEU A 81 -9.28 24.43 -0.15
CA LEU A 81 -9.02 25.24 -1.34
C LEU A 81 -9.72 26.60 -1.26
N ALA A 82 -10.98 26.65 -0.84
CA ALA A 82 -11.71 27.91 -0.68
C ALA A 82 -11.02 28.84 0.33
N PHE A 83 -10.45 28.27 1.41
CA PHE A 83 -9.66 29.03 2.39
C PHE A 83 -8.35 29.58 1.80
N SER A 84 -7.63 28.80 1.01
CA SER A 84 -6.38 29.22 0.38
C SER A 84 -6.60 30.29 -0.68
N GLY A 85 -7.68 30.19 -1.44
CA GLY A 85 -8.05 31.14 -2.50
C GLY A 85 -8.44 32.54 -2.01
N ARG A 86 -8.88 32.68 -0.74
CA ARG A 86 -9.18 34.01 -0.16
C ARG A 86 -7.94 34.87 0.04
N ARG A 87 -6.74 34.29 0.21
CA ARG A 87 -5.48 35.05 0.32
C ARG A 87 -4.82 35.37 -1.03
N SER A 88 -5.20 34.71 -2.12
CA SER A 88 -4.55 34.84 -3.43
C SER A 88 -5.42 35.46 -4.52
N ARG A 89 -6.64 35.95 -4.23
CA ARG A 89 -7.39 36.73 -5.23
C ARG A 89 -6.76 38.10 -5.40
N LYS A 90 -5.67 38.19 -6.18
CA LYS A 90 -5.44 39.37 -7.00
C LYS A 90 -6.70 39.55 -7.84
N ARG A 91 -7.45 40.65 -7.61
CA ARG A 91 -8.61 41.01 -8.41
C ARG A 91 -8.22 40.94 -9.88
N LEU A 92 -8.72 39.93 -10.59
CA LEU A 92 -8.68 39.94 -12.04
C LEU A 92 -9.36 41.25 -12.53
N PRO A 93 -8.81 41.94 -13.52
CA PRO A 93 -9.43 43.13 -14.05
C PRO A 93 -10.89 42.86 -14.42
N ARG A 94 -11.79 43.77 -14.07
CA ARG A 94 -13.19 43.71 -14.49
C ARG A 94 -13.26 43.53 -16.01
N GLY A 95 -13.92 42.46 -16.46
CA GLY A 95 -14.08 42.18 -17.89
C GLY A 95 -13.21 41.07 -18.46
N THR A 96 -12.29 40.46 -17.70
CA THR A 96 -11.60 39.25 -18.15
C THR A 96 -12.63 38.14 -18.27
N LYS A 97 -13.06 37.82 -19.49
CA LYS A 97 -13.78 36.58 -19.78
C LYS A 97 -12.82 35.43 -19.42
N LEU A 98 -13.08 34.78 -18.31
CA LEU A 98 -12.49 33.46 -18.07
C LEU A 98 -12.75 32.62 -19.33
N PRO A 99 -11.74 31.92 -19.90
CA PRO A 99 -12.03 30.93 -20.92
C PRO A 99 -13.16 30.05 -20.33
N PRO A 100 -14.16 29.66 -21.16
CA PRO A 100 -15.26 28.82 -20.69
C PRO A 100 -14.61 27.68 -19.94
N GLY A 101 -14.82 27.64 -18.62
CA GLY A 101 -14.16 26.68 -17.77
C GLY A 101 -14.45 25.32 -18.36
N ARG A 102 -13.42 24.51 -18.55
CA ARG A 102 -13.56 23.06 -18.74
C ARG A 102 -14.11 22.48 -17.43
N ASN A 103 -15.25 23.00 -17.01
CA ASN A 103 -15.95 22.51 -15.86
C ASN A 103 -16.79 21.33 -16.32
N ASP A 104 -16.25 20.14 -16.13
CA ASP A 104 -16.99 18.88 -16.24
C ASP A 104 -18.08 18.77 -15.16
N GLY A 105 -18.30 19.83 -14.40
CA GLY A 105 -19.23 19.89 -13.27
C GLY A 105 -18.64 19.31 -11.97
N LEU A 106 -17.40 18.82 -11.99
CA LEU A 106 -16.72 18.26 -10.83
C LEU A 106 -15.90 19.32 -10.08
N SER A 107 -15.90 19.24 -8.77
CA SER A 107 -14.95 19.98 -7.93
C SER A 107 -13.54 19.35 -7.99
N VAL A 108 -12.53 20.08 -7.46
CA VAL A 108 -11.18 19.54 -7.30
C VAL A 108 -11.20 18.33 -6.37
N GLY A 109 -11.95 18.41 -5.26
CA GLY A 109 -12.10 17.32 -4.30
C GLY A 109 -12.71 16.06 -4.94
N GLU A 110 -13.78 16.21 -5.73
CA GLU A 110 -14.40 15.11 -6.46
C GLU A 110 -13.44 14.50 -7.49
N SER A 111 -12.68 15.32 -8.21
CA SER A 111 -11.72 14.84 -9.21
C SER A 111 -10.56 14.07 -8.59
N LEU A 112 -10.03 14.52 -7.44
CA LEU A 112 -8.99 13.81 -6.69
C LEU A 112 -9.55 12.54 -6.04
N LEU A 113 -10.80 12.56 -5.57
CA LEU A 113 -11.48 11.35 -5.08
C LEU A 113 -11.63 10.32 -6.21
N LEU A 114 -12.08 10.73 -7.40
CA LEU A 114 -12.15 9.85 -8.58
C LEU A 114 -10.78 9.22 -8.89
N ALA A 115 -9.71 10.02 -8.83
CA ALA A 115 -8.35 9.50 -9.03
C ALA A 115 -7.97 8.47 -7.94
N SER A 116 -8.37 8.70 -6.67
CA SER A 116 -8.12 7.78 -5.56
C SER A 116 -8.91 6.47 -5.72
N LEU A 117 -10.19 6.55 -6.09
CA LEU A 117 -11.01 5.35 -6.38
C LEU A 117 -10.43 4.54 -7.54
N GLY A 118 -9.96 5.24 -8.59
CA GLY A 118 -9.27 4.58 -9.70
C GLY A 118 -8.00 3.87 -9.27
N ARG A 119 -7.24 4.44 -8.32
CA ARG A 119 -6.05 3.78 -7.78
C ARG A 119 -6.40 2.54 -6.96
N ALA A 120 -7.45 2.59 -6.16
CA ALA A 120 -7.87 1.46 -5.35
C ALA A 120 -8.43 0.29 -6.19
N CYS A 121 -9.27 0.60 -7.20
CA CYS A 121 -9.97 -0.43 -7.97
C CYS A 121 -9.23 -0.89 -9.22
N HIS A 122 -8.43 -0.01 -9.83
CA HIS A 122 -7.73 -0.29 -11.09
C HIS A 122 -6.56 0.69 -11.29
N ALA A 123 -5.40 0.34 -10.78
CA ALA A 123 -4.22 1.19 -10.85
C ALA A 123 -3.73 1.37 -12.30
N THR A 124 -4.26 2.34 -12.99
CA THR A 124 -3.92 2.66 -14.38
C THR A 124 -3.33 4.06 -14.55
N SER A 125 -2.82 4.35 -15.73
CA SER A 125 -2.39 5.71 -16.09
C SER A 125 -3.59 6.66 -16.22
N LYS A 126 -3.34 7.98 -16.14
CA LYS A 126 -4.39 8.98 -16.37
C LYS A 126 -5.05 8.85 -17.77
N ARG A 127 -4.33 8.31 -18.77
CA ARG A 127 -4.89 7.99 -20.09
C ARG A 127 -5.83 6.79 -20.08
N GLY A 128 -5.52 5.78 -19.25
CA GLY A 128 -6.33 4.58 -19.10
C GLY A 128 -7.55 4.79 -18.22
N PHE A 129 -7.67 5.92 -17.51
CA PHE A 129 -8.74 6.15 -16.55
C PHE A 129 -10.13 6.17 -17.20
N ALA A 130 -10.36 7.02 -18.20
CA ALA A 130 -11.66 7.15 -18.88
C ALA A 130 -12.13 5.82 -19.54
N PRO A 131 -11.28 5.08 -20.28
CA PRO A 131 -11.64 3.76 -20.77
C PRO A 131 -12.08 2.79 -19.68
N TRP A 132 -11.36 2.75 -18.55
CA TRP A 132 -11.75 1.93 -17.41
C TRP A 132 -13.05 2.44 -16.76
N ALA A 133 -13.18 3.73 -16.49
CA ALA A 133 -14.36 4.31 -15.84
C ALA A 133 -15.66 4.02 -16.60
N LYS A 134 -15.61 3.89 -17.95
CA LYS A 134 -16.76 3.47 -18.79
C LYS A 134 -17.26 2.06 -18.47
N THR A 135 -16.43 1.20 -17.93
CA THR A 135 -16.81 -0.16 -17.53
C THR A 135 -17.40 -0.23 -16.14
N THR A 136 -17.52 0.91 -15.46
CA THR A 136 -17.96 1.06 -14.07
C THR A 136 -19.14 2.02 -13.96
N THR A 137 -19.77 2.05 -12.79
CA THR A 137 -20.85 3.00 -12.48
C THR A 137 -20.38 4.37 -12.00
N LEU A 138 -19.08 4.70 -12.13
CA LEU A 138 -18.54 5.99 -11.68
C LEU A 138 -19.23 7.19 -12.33
N GLY A 139 -19.55 7.11 -13.63
CA GLY A 139 -20.26 8.20 -14.32
C GLY A 139 -21.61 8.53 -13.69
N GLU A 140 -22.32 7.52 -13.19
CA GLU A 140 -23.60 7.71 -12.51
C GLU A 140 -23.42 8.22 -11.07
N LEU A 141 -22.46 7.65 -10.33
CA LEU A 141 -22.18 8.02 -8.95
C LEU A 141 -21.77 9.50 -8.83
N PHE A 142 -20.94 9.99 -9.76
CA PHE A 142 -20.48 11.37 -9.80
C PHE A 142 -21.31 12.28 -10.72
N LYS A 143 -22.30 11.72 -11.45
CA LYS A 143 -23.12 12.45 -12.42
C LYS A 143 -22.27 13.15 -13.49
N VAL A 144 -21.23 12.50 -13.98
CA VAL A 144 -20.26 13.03 -14.92
C VAL A 144 -20.17 12.17 -16.17
N ASP A 145 -19.93 12.81 -17.31
CA ASP A 145 -19.54 12.13 -18.53
C ASP A 145 -18.08 11.66 -18.41
N VAL A 146 -17.89 10.36 -18.23
CA VAL A 146 -16.55 9.76 -18.01
C VAL A 146 -15.59 9.97 -19.19
N GLU A 147 -16.08 10.28 -20.41
CA GLU A 147 -15.23 10.58 -21.55
C GLU A 147 -14.43 11.87 -21.37
N ARG A 148 -14.94 12.78 -20.54
CA ARG A 148 -14.30 14.03 -20.20
C ARG A 148 -13.17 13.88 -19.18
N LEU A 149 -13.08 12.74 -18.48
CA LEU A 149 -12.05 12.46 -17.49
C LEU A 149 -10.71 12.09 -18.17
N THR A 150 -10.22 13.00 -19.00
CA THR A 150 -8.96 12.84 -19.73
C THR A 150 -7.75 13.01 -18.81
N SER A 151 -6.57 12.67 -19.31
CA SER A 151 -5.33 12.92 -18.57
C SER A 151 -5.12 14.41 -18.27
N GLN A 152 -5.56 15.30 -19.18
CA GLN A 152 -5.46 16.76 -18.99
C GLN A 152 -6.36 17.23 -17.85
N HIS A 153 -7.61 16.70 -17.77
CA HIS A 153 -8.50 16.98 -16.64
C HIS A 153 -7.78 16.74 -15.30
N PHE A 154 -7.19 15.54 -15.09
CA PHE A 154 -6.49 15.25 -13.86
C PHE A 154 -5.26 16.13 -13.62
N TRP A 155 -4.51 16.49 -14.67
CA TRP A 155 -3.37 17.39 -14.54
C TRP A 155 -3.80 18.78 -14.09
N ASP A 156 -4.88 19.31 -14.66
CA ASP A 156 -5.42 20.62 -14.33
C ASP A 156 -5.98 20.66 -12.89
N GLN A 157 -6.67 19.59 -12.48
CA GLN A 157 -7.22 19.49 -11.11
C GLN A 157 -6.11 19.34 -10.07
N MET A 158 -5.09 18.52 -10.33
CA MET A 158 -3.94 18.38 -9.43
C MET A 158 -3.19 19.71 -9.25
N GLU A 159 -3.10 20.55 -10.30
CA GLU A 159 -2.41 21.84 -10.23
C GLU A 159 -3.09 22.81 -9.27
N GLN A 160 -4.40 22.68 -9.07
CA GLN A 160 -5.16 23.55 -8.19
C GLN A 160 -4.94 23.29 -6.70
N LEU A 161 -4.32 22.15 -6.32
CA LEU A 161 -4.08 21.81 -4.91
C LEU A 161 -2.69 22.27 -4.45
N PRO A 162 -2.54 23.35 -3.67
CA PRO A 162 -1.26 23.78 -3.12
C PRO A 162 -0.71 22.75 -2.13
N VAL A 163 0.61 22.52 -2.14
CA VAL A 163 1.27 21.56 -1.22
C VAL A 163 0.96 21.89 0.25
N ALA A 164 0.91 23.17 0.61
CA ALA A 164 0.62 23.60 1.98
C ALA A 164 -0.79 23.20 2.50
N THR A 165 -1.73 22.86 1.61
CA THR A 165 -3.07 22.43 2.00
C THR A 165 -3.17 20.93 2.26
N ILE A 166 -2.17 20.14 1.86
CA ILE A 166 -2.18 18.68 2.00
C ILE A 166 -2.25 18.26 3.48
N ALA A 167 -1.36 18.79 4.32
CA ALA A 167 -1.34 18.44 5.73
C ALA A 167 -2.63 18.80 6.49
N PRO A 168 -3.25 19.98 6.33
CA PRO A 168 -4.57 20.27 6.89
C PRO A 168 -5.69 19.35 6.39
N ILE A 169 -5.74 19.05 5.09
CA ILE A 169 -6.74 18.13 4.50
C ILE A 169 -6.60 16.75 5.13
N GLU A 170 -5.40 16.20 5.13
CA GLU A 170 -5.11 14.89 5.70
C GLU A 170 -5.51 14.85 7.19
N ARG A 171 -5.16 15.89 7.97
CA ARG A 171 -5.53 15.98 9.38
C ARG A 171 -7.03 15.87 9.60
N GLU A 172 -7.82 16.63 8.83
CA GLU A 172 -9.28 16.65 9.00
C GLU A 172 -9.91 15.30 8.61
N ILE A 173 -9.44 14.68 7.53
CA ILE A 173 -9.91 13.35 7.11
C ILE A 173 -9.55 12.29 8.16
N VAL A 174 -8.27 12.27 8.59
CA VAL A 174 -7.78 11.31 9.59
C VAL A 174 -8.48 11.49 10.93
N GLY A 175 -8.76 12.72 11.36
CA GLY A 175 -9.53 12.98 12.59
C GLY A 175 -10.89 12.27 12.56
N ARG A 176 -11.64 12.40 11.44
CA ARG A 176 -12.91 11.68 11.29
C ARG A 176 -12.75 10.16 11.23
N VAL A 177 -11.66 9.68 10.62
CA VAL A 177 -11.37 8.24 10.61
C VAL A 177 -11.13 7.71 12.02
N VAL A 178 -10.30 8.39 12.80
CA VAL A 178 -10.01 8.02 14.19
C VAL A 178 -11.28 7.98 15.02
N GLU A 179 -12.11 9.03 14.94
CA GLU A 179 -13.36 9.12 15.69
C GLU A 179 -14.37 8.04 15.25
N ARG A 180 -14.63 7.93 13.94
CA ARG A 180 -15.70 7.08 13.43
C ARG A 180 -15.39 5.59 13.47
N PHE A 181 -14.13 5.21 13.32
CA PHE A 181 -13.68 3.82 13.34
C PHE A 181 -13.07 3.41 14.68
N GLU A 182 -13.10 4.32 15.68
CA GLU A 182 -12.55 4.06 17.02
C GLU A 182 -11.09 3.55 16.95
N ILE A 183 -10.27 4.22 16.13
CA ILE A 183 -8.90 3.79 15.86
C ILE A 183 -8.03 4.03 17.09
N PRO A 184 -7.42 3.00 17.69
CA PRO A 184 -6.52 3.17 18.83
C PRO A 184 -5.22 3.87 18.38
N LEU A 185 -4.79 4.86 19.17
CA LEU A 185 -3.59 5.66 18.91
C LEU A 185 -2.47 5.43 19.94
N ASP A 186 -2.54 4.37 20.74
CA ASP A 186 -1.58 4.05 21.81
C ASP A 186 -0.16 3.79 21.28
N THR A 187 -0.05 3.13 20.15
CA THR A 187 1.21 2.74 19.52
C THR A 187 1.22 3.10 18.04
N LEU A 188 2.16 3.96 17.67
CA LEU A 188 2.33 4.49 16.32
C LEU A 188 3.65 4.02 15.72
N LEU A 189 3.59 3.63 14.45
CA LEU A 189 4.71 3.07 13.71
C LEU A 189 5.23 4.11 12.72
N TYR A 190 6.49 4.46 12.80
CA TYR A 190 7.16 5.32 11.84
C TYR A 190 8.11 4.53 10.97
N ASP A 191 8.00 4.69 9.67
CA ASP A 191 9.00 4.21 8.72
C ASP A 191 9.04 5.10 7.47
N ALA A 192 10.14 4.99 6.71
CA ALA A 192 10.36 5.72 5.49
C ALA A 192 10.96 4.81 4.40
N THR A 193 10.53 5.05 3.17
CA THR A 193 11.01 4.29 2.01
C THR A 193 11.17 5.17 0.79
N ASN A 194 11.91 4.66 -0.20
CA ASN A 194 12.11 5.35 -1.46
C ASN A 194 11.27 4.73 -2.57
N PHE A 195 10.75 5.60 -3.45
CA PHE A 195 10.03 5.24 -4.66
C PHE A 195 10.78 5.75 -5.89
N PHE A 196 11.04 4.87 -6.85
CA PHE A 196 11.67 5.27 -8.10
C PHE A 196 10.76 6.13 -8.94
N THR A 197 11.36 7.08 -9.66
CA THR A 197 10.69 7.92 -10.63
C THR A 197 11.25 7.66 -12.02
N PHE A 198 10.41 7.89 -13.04
CA PHE A 198 10.78 7.84 -14.44
C PHE A 198 10.79 9.23 -15.06
N ILE A 199 11.09 10.24 -14.24
CA ILE A 199 11.17 11.63 -14.64
C ILE A 199 12.52 11.86 -15.30
N ALA A 200 12.53 12.45 -16.50
CA ALA A 200 13.76 12.70 -17.25
C ALA A 200 14.76 13.53 -16.43
N SER A 201 16.05 13.19 -16.51
CA SER A 201 17.12 13.91 -15.78
C SER A 201 17.28 15.36 -16.25
N THR A 202 16.79 15.68 -17.43
CA THR A 202 16.76 17.05 -18.00
C THR A 202 15.59 17.90 -17.46
N ASN A 203 14.63 17.31 -16.74
CA ASN A 203 13.55 18.07 -16.13
C ASN A 203 14.08 18.92 -14.97
N ARG A 204 13.95 20.25 -15.12
CA ARG A 204 14.34 21.26 -14.13
C ARG A 204 13.19 21.78 -13.28
N HIS A 205 11.98 21.25 -13.46
CA HIS A 205 10.77 21.63 -12.69
C HIS A 205 10.56 20.78 -11.45
N THR A 206 11.50 19.86 -11.17
CA THR A 206 11.45 18.98 -10.00
C THR A 206 12.82 18.95 -9.31
N GLU A 207 12.81 19.13 -7.98
CA GLU A 207 13.98 19.04 -7.10
C GLU A 207 13.92 17.77 -6.22
N LEU A 208 12.71 17.30 -5.88
CA LEU A 208 12.51 16.09 -5.06
C LEU A 208 13.10 14.82 -5.67
N PRO A 209 12.90 14.52 -6.98
CA PRO A 209 13.48 13.34 -7.58
C PRO A 209 15.00 13.47 -7.71
N ALA A 210 15.74 12.75 -6.89
CA ALA A 210 17.19 12.77 -6.88
C ALA A 210 17.77 11.35 -6.84
N ARG A 211 19.04 11.21 -7.25
CA ARG A 211 19.79 9.97 -7.06
C ARG A 211 20.24 9.88 -5.60
N GLY A 212 20.02 8.73 -4.97
CA GLY A 212 20.37 8.50 -3.58
C GLY A 212 20.70 7.04 -3.30
N HIS A 213 20.82 6.71 -2.03
CA HIS A 213 21.03 5.33 -1.62
C HIS A 213 19.80 4.48 -1.94
N SER A 214 19.94 3.56 -2.91
CA SER A 214 18.84 2.70 -3.35
C SER A 214 18.94 1.33 -2.68
N LYS A 215 17.98 1.00 -1.81
CA LYS A 215 17.85 -0.35 -1.21
C LYS A 215 17.66 -1.43 -2.30
N GLN A 216 17.12 -1.07 -3.47
CA GLN A 216 16.89 -1.98 -4.62
C GLN A 216 18.03 -1.95 -5.65
N LYS A 217 19.14 -1.26 -5.38
CA LYS A 217 20.35 -1.15 -6.24
C LYS A 217 20.07 -0.55 -7.64
N ARG A 218 19.00 0.22 -7.80
CA ARG A 218 18.66 0.96 -9.03
C ARG A 218 19.30 2.35 -8.97
N HIS A 219 20.62 2.39 -9.19
CA HIS A 219 21.38 3.65 -9.18
C HIS A 219 21.21 4.48 -10.47
N ASP A 220 20.59 3.89 -11.48
CA ASP A 220 20.23 4.51 -12.76
C ASP A 220 19.02 5.45 -12.64
N LEU A 221 18.11 5.21 -11.71
CA LEU A 221 16.89 5.97 -11.54
C LEU A 221 16.99 7.01 -10.42
N ARG A 222 16.26 8.12 -10.61
CA ARG A 222 15.96 9.06 -9.52
C ARG A 222 14.85 8.49 -8.64
N GLN A 223 14.83 8.88 -7.39
CA GLN A 223 13.85 8.43 -6.41
C GLN A 223 13.34 9.61 -5.60
N VAL A 224 12.20 9.43 -4.95
CA VAL A 224 11.66 10.31 -3.91
C VAL A 224 11.48 9.51 -2.63
N GLY A 225 11.69 10.12 -1.49
CA GLY A 225 11.40 9.54 -0.19
C GLY A 225 9.95 9.78 0.20
N VAL A 226 9.33 8.79 0.83
CA VAL A 226 8.01 8.91 1.48
C VAL A 226 8.13 8.35 2.89
N ALA A 227 7.80 9.17 3.88
CA ALA A 227 7.68 8.78 5.28
C ALA A 227 6.22 8.63 5.65
N LEU A 228 5.91 7.66 6.52
CA LEU A 228 4.58 7.39 7.04
C LEU A 228 4.60 7.26 8.56
N LEU A 229 3.55 7.76 9.19
CA LEU A 229 3.16 7.43 10.55
C LEU A 229 1.85 6.65 10.48
N CYS A 230 1.85 5.40 10.92
CA CYS A 230 0.69 4.52 10.87
C CYS A 230 0.33 3.98 12.24
N THR A 231 -0.93 3.59 12.43
CA THR A 231 -1.35 2.84 13.62
C THR A 231 -0.87 1.41 13.57
N ARG A 232 -0.55 0.83 14.72
CA ARG A 232 -0.26 -0.60 14.87
C ARG A 232 -1.52 -1.44 14.60
N GLN A 233 -1.36 -2.67 14.11
CA GLN A 233 -2.39 -3.67 13.79
C GLN A 233 -3.34 -3.29 12.64
N GLN A 234 -3.80 -2.05 12.60
CA GLN A 234 -4.75 -1.62 11.57
C GLN A 234 -4.06 -1.02 10.34
N GLY A 235 -2.79 -0.58 10.46
CA GLY A 235 -2.02 0.00 9.37
C GLY A 235 -2.69 1.25 8.77
N ILE A 236 -3.36 2.07 9.60
CA ILE A 236 -4.01 3.31 9.15
C ILE A 236 -2.97 4.43 9.07
N PRO A 237 -2.73 5.02 7.90
CA PRO A 237 -1.81 6.15 7.77
C PRO A 237 -2.43 7.39 8.42
N LEU A 238 -1.75 7.92 9.43
CA LEU A 238 -2.15 9.13 10.15
C LEU A 238 -1.49 10.39 9.58
N TRP A 239 -0.34 10.20 8.95
CA TRP A 239 0.47 11.27 8.42
C TRP A 239 1.43 10.73 7.36
N HIS A 240 1.70 11.55 6.34
CA HIS A 240 2.75 11.27 5.37
C HIS A 240 3.56 12.52 5.04
N GLU A 241 4.79 12.30 4.58
CA GLU A 241 5.65 13.33 4.03
C GLU A 241 6.40 12.83 2.81
N VAL A 242 6.58 13.73 1.85
CA VAL A 242 7.36 13.49 0.64
C VAL A 242 8.61 14.33 0.70
N TYR A 243 9.78 13.71 0.58
CA TYR A 243 11.08 14.38 0.68
C TYR A 243 12.03 13.98 -0.45
N GLY A 244 13.13 14.74 -0.59
CA GLY A 244 14.11 14.52 -1.65
C GLY A 244 14.78 13.16 -1.57
N GLY A 245 14.89 12.47 -2.71
CA GLY A 245 15.43 11.11 -2.78
C GLY A 245 16.91 10.95 -2.38
N GLN A 246 17.64 12.04 -2.23
CA GLN A 246 19.01 12.06 -1.73
C GLN A 246 19.10 12.20 -0.19
N VAL A 247 17.98 12.54 0.46
CA VAL A 247 17.95 12.76 1.92
C VAL A 247 18.00 11.42 2.63
N PRO A 248 18.95 11.21 3.58
CA PRO A 248 18.96 10.00 4.39
C PRO A 248 17.75 9.93 5.33
N ASP A 249 17.21 8.72 5.56
CA ASP A 249 16.05 8.48 6.42
C ASP A 249 16.21 9.10 7.81
N SER A 250 17.43 9.07 8.39
CA SER A 250 17.73 9.67 9.70
C SER A 250 17.61 11.19 9.75
N LYS A 251 17.80 11.90 8.63
CA LYS A 251 17.57 13.36 8.56
C LYS A 251 16.08 13.68 8.43
N SER A 252 15.37 12.95 7.60
CA SER A 252 13.92 13.14 7.43
C SER A 252 13.16 12.85 8.73
N PHE A 253 13.66 11.93 9.58
CA PHE A 253 13.03 11.60 10.87
C PHE A 253 12.89 12.80 11.82
N ALA A 254 13.90 13.65 11.93
CA ALA A 254 13.88 14.81 12.84
C ALA A 254 12.79 15.84 12.42
N GLU A 255 12.68 16.08 11.11
CA GLU A 255 11.66 16.97 10.54
C GLU A 255 10.28 16.35 10.70
N ALA A 256 10.16 15.07 10.39
CA ALA A 256 8.95 14.28 10.57
C ALA A 256 8.47 14.29 12.03
N LEU A 257 9.34 14.04 12.99
CA LEU A 257 9.01 14.05 14.42
C LEU A 257 8.38 15.38 14.85
N THR A 258 8.92 16.49 14.38
CA THR A 258 8.39 17.82 14.67
C THR A 258 7.01 18.03 14.03
N ALA A 259 6.83 17.61 12.78
CA ALA A 259 5.60 17.76 12.05
C ALA A 259 4.45 16.91 12.65
N PHE A 260 4.71 15.64 12.95
CA PHE A 260 3.65 14.79 13.48
C PHE A 260 3.34 15.07 14.97
N ARG A 261 4.31 15.50 15.80
CA ARG A 261 4.01 16.00 17.16
C ARG A 261 3.00 17.14 17.13
N ARG A 262 3.25 18.14 16.29
CA ARG A 262 2.29 19.24 16.10
C ARG A 262 0.94 18.70 15.67
N ARG A 263 0.92 17.74 14.75
CA ARG A 263 -0.30 17.07 14.28
C ARG A 263 -1.09 16.39 15.40
N LEU A 264 -0.41 15.60 16.25
CA LEU A 264 -1.04 14.91 17.37
C LEU A 264 -1.62 15.89 18.39
N VAL A 265 -0.89 16.97 18.71
CA VAL A 265 -1.40 18.03 19.59
C VAL A 265 -2.63 18.71 18.99
N GLU A 266 -2.62 19.01 17.69
CA GLU A 266 -3.75 19.61 16.98
C GLU A 266 -4.98 18.67 16.89
N MET A 267 -4.79 17.38 17.06
CA MET A 267 -5.84 16.36 17.16
C MET A 267 -6.32 16.13 18.60
N ASP A 268 -5.90 16.97 19.55
CA ASP A 268 -6.19 16.86 20.97
C ASP A 268 -5.79 15.52 21.61
N GLN A 269 -4.72 14.91 21.10
CA GLN A 269 -4.19 13.67 21.63
C GLN A 269 -3.14 13.93 22.71
N GLY A 270 -3.35 13.30 23.86
CA GLY A 270 -2.38 13.36 24.97
C GLY A 270 -1.05 12.67 24.61
N LEU A 271 -0.01 13.45 24.31
CA LEU A 271 1.30 12.91 23.87
C LEU A 271 1.91 11.92 24.89
N LYS A 272 1.68 12.13 26.18
CA LYS A 272 2.25 11.31 27.27
C LYS A 272 1.77 9.85 27.30
N SER A 273 0.72 9.51 26.60
CA SER A 273 0.23 8.13 26.50
C SER A 273 0.69 7.41 25.23
N LEU A 274 1.22 8.15 24.24
CA LEU A 274 1.56 7.64 22.93
C LEU A 274 2.98 7.06 22.91
N THR A 275 3.11 5.90 22.27
CA THR A 275 4.40 5.26 22.03
C THR A 275 4.71 5.28 20.53
N ILE A 276 5.85 5.83 20.14
CA ILE A 276 6.35 5.75 18.77
C ILE A 276 7.34 4.61 18.62
N VAL A 277 7.16 3.83 17.56
CA VAL A 277 8.07 2.72 17.21
C VAL A 277 8.80 3.06 15.92
N TYR A 278 10.12 2.91 15.90
CA TYR A 278 10.94 3.18 14.71
C TYR A 278 12.18 2.29 14.65
N ASP A 279 12.62 1.99 13.41
CA ASP A 279 13.75 1.08 13.17
C ASP A 279 15.10 1.80 13.24
N LYS A 280 16.16 1.01 13.34
CA LYS A 280 17.60 1.41 13.42
C LYS A 280 18.04 2.40 12.35
N GLY A 281 17.40 2.43 11.18
CA GLY A 281 17.67 3.40 10.11
C GLY A 281 17.40 4.85 10.54
N ASN A 282 16.46 5.04 11.45
CA ASN A 282 16.02 6.34 11.96
C ASN A 282 16.69 6.71 13.28
N VAL A 283 17.44 5.78 13.90
CA VAL A 283 18.04 5.96 15.21
C VAL A 283 19.42 6.61 15.09
N SER A 284 19.59 7.73 15.77
CA SER A 284 20.87 8.39 16.01
C SER A 284 20.83 9.04 17.40
N ARG A 285 21.99 9.41 17.95
CA ARG A 285 22.04 10.14 19.22
C ARG A 285 21.21 11.43 19.17
N THR A 286 21.30 12.17 18.06
CA THR A 286 20.55 13.41 17.83
C THR A 286 19.05 13.16 17.75
N ASN A 287 18.63 12.19 16.96
CA ASN A 287 17.21 11.85 16.83
C ASN A 287 16.61 11.35 18.15
N GLN A 288 17.38 10.54 18.88
CA GLN A 288 16.93 10.05 20.19
C GLN A 288 16.76 11.20 21.19
N SER A 289 17.67 12.17 21.23
CA SER A 289 17.54 13.36 22.07
C SER A 289 16.27 14.17 21.74
N LEU A 290 15.89 14.25 20.46
CA LEU A 290 14.63 14.88 20.06
C LEU A 290 13.40 14.09 20.56
N VAL A 291 13.46 12.77 20.51
CA VAL A 291 12.40 11.90 21.04
C VAL A 291 12.29 12.06 22.56
N ASP A 292 13.42 12.03 23.27
CA ASP A 292 13.46 12.18 24.73
C ASP A 292 12.82 13.51 25.21
N THR A 293 12.93 14.57 24.41
CA THR A 293 12.33 15.88 24.70
C THR A 293 10.91 16.04 24.17
N SER A 294 10.36 15.01 23.52
CA SER A 294 9.09 15.11 22.81
C SER A 294 7.84 14.85 23.64
N ASN A 295 7.96 14.37 24.87
CA ASN A 295 6.87 13.82 25.69
C ASN A 295 6.17 12.59 25.08
N LEU A 296 6.78 11.93 24.10
CA LEU A 296 6.33 10.67 23.56
C LEU A 296 7.15 9.54 24.18
N HIS A 297 6.51 8.44 24.49
CA HIS A 297 7.22 7.18 24.73
C HIS A 297 7.74 6.61 23.42
N TYR A 298 8.70 5.69 23.51
CA TYR A 298 9.27 5.09 22.31
C TYR A 298 9.65 3.62 22.49
N VAL A 299 9.70 2.90 21.38
CA VAL A 299 10.42 1.64 21.21
C VAL A 299 11.27 1.77 19.95
N ALA A 300 12.59 1.62 20.09
CA ALA A 300 13.50 1.75 18.96
C ALA A 300 14.48 0.59 18.88
N SER A 301 14.94 0.24 17.67
CA SER A 301 15.97 -0.78 17.53
C SER A 301 17.34 -0.15 17.30
N LEU A 302 18.37 -0.71 17.96
CA LEU A 302 19.76 -0.36 17.77
C LEU A 302 20.48 -1.40 16.90
N SER A 303 21.55 -0.98 16.24
CA SER A 303 22.44 -1.95 15.59
C SER A 303 23.14 -2.83 16.64
N ALA A 304 22.95 -4.14 16.58
CA ALA A 304 23.64 -5.07 17.45
C ALA A 304 25.18 -4.92 17.36
N ALA A 305 25.68 -4.54 16.19
CA ALA A 305 27.12 -4.27 15.99
C ALA A 305 27.62 -3.05 16.80
N SER A 306 26.77 -2.08 17.10
CA SER A 306 27.11 -0.94 17.97
C SER A 306 26.97 -1.24 19.46
N GLN A 307 26.30 -2.35 19.82
CA GLN A 307 26.00 -2.76 21.18
C GLN A 307 26.63 -4.12 21.54
N ARG A 308 27.88 -4.36 21.08
CA ARG A 308 28.56 -5.66 21.23
C ARG A 308 28.69 -6.10 22.68
N SER A 309 29.00 -5.19 23.60
CA SER A 309 29.14 -5.51 25.03
C SER A 309 27.81 -5.95 25.64
N LEU A 310 26.71 -5.30 25.27
CA LEU A 310 25.37 -5.66 25.71
C LEU A 310 24.94 -7.02 25.13
N VAL A 311 25.24 -7.28 23.85
CA VAL A 311 24.94 -8.57 23.21
C VAL A 311 25.74 -9.71 23.86
N ALA A 312 27.04 -9.50 24.12
CA ALA A 312 27.89 -10.49 24.78
C ALA A 312 27.41 -10.80 26.22
N GLU A 313 26.99 -9.78 26.97
CA GLU A 313 26.39 -9.96 28.29
C GLU A 313 25.06 -10.70 28.24
N ALA A 314 24.24 -10.41 27.24
CA ALA A 314 22.90 -11.01 27.09
C ALA A 314 22.94 -12.49 26.73
N ASN A 315 23.85 -12.92 25.84
CA ASN A 315 23.89 -14.28 25.30
C ASN A 315 23.76 -15.39 26.38
N PRO A 316 24.53 -15.40 27.47
CA PRO A 316 24.41 -16.44 28.50
C PRO A 316 23.21 -16.24 29.44
N LYS A 317 22.51 -15.10 29.38
CA LYS A 317 21.44 -14.73 30.31
C LYS A 317 20.04 -14.69 29.65
N MET A 318 19.94 -14.99 28.35
CA MET A 318 18.66 -15.02 27.65
C MET A 318 17.73 -16.07 28.25
N GLN A 319 16.48 -15.69 28.42
CA GLN A 319 15.42 -16.57 28.92
C GLN A 319 14.24 -16.59 27.93
N PRO A 320 13.45 -17.66 27.91
CA PRO A 320 12.24 -17.72 27.11
C PRO A 320 11.24 -16.63 27.55
N VAL A 321 10.70 -15.91 26.59
CA VAL A 321 9.60 -14.96 26.76
C VAL A 321 8.47 -15.46 25.87
N VAL A 322 7.33 -15.74 26.47
CA VAL A 322 6.13 -16.17 25.76
C VAL A 322 5.44 -14.94 25.18
N LEU A 323 5.23 -14.96 23.88
CA LEU A 323 4.49 -13.94 23.13
C LEU A 323 3.05 -14.41 22.90
N ASP A 324 2.25 -13.55 22.24
CA ASP A 324 0.89 -13.91 21.84
C ASP A 324 0.89 -15.21 21.01
N HIS A 325 -0.19 -15.97 21.11
CA HIS A 325 -0.35 -17.27 20.44
C HIS A 325 0.66 -18.37 20.85
N GLY A 326 1.36 -18.19 22.00
CA GLY A 326 2.27 -19.19 22.54
C GLY A 326 3.63 -19.29 21.85
N GLU A 327 3.99 -18.31 21.01
CA GLU A 327 5.34 -18.22 20.44
C GLU A 327 6.35 -17.88 21.54
N GLU A 328 7.44 -18.64 21.63
CA GLU A 328 8.54 -18.37 22.57
C GLU A 328 9.73 -17.72 21.82
N VAL A 329 10.28 -16.65 22.40
CA VAL A 329 11.51 -16.01 21.94
C VAL A 329 12.51 -15.90 23.08
N LEU A 330 13.79 -16.11 22.80
CA LEU A 330 14.83 -15.89 23.78
C LEU A 330 15.13 -14.40 23.88
N ALA A 331 15.06 -13.83 25.10
CA ALA A 331 15.32 -12.43 25.33
C ALA A 331 16.02 -12.19 26.68
N TYR A 332 16.76 -11.11 26.76
CA TYR A 332 17.38 -10.58 27.97
C TYR A 332 17.03 -9.11 28.15
N ARG A 333 16.45 -8.74 29.29
CA ARG A 333 16.09 -7.37 29.66
C ARG A 333 17.04 -6.84 30.73
N THR A 334 17.50 -5.60 30.55
CA THR A 334 18.35 -4.91 31.50
C THR A 334 18.14 -3.40 31.44
N ARG A 335 18.68 -2.66 32.41
CA ARG A 335 18.81 -1.20 32.35
C ARG A 335 20.22 -0.84 31.93
N ARG A 336 20.33 0.16 31.05
CA ARG A 336 21.63 0.56 30.47
C ARG A 336 21.68 2.06 30.25
N LEU A 337 22.81 2.63 30.57
CA LEU A 337 23.13 4.01 30.18
C LEU A 337 23.45 4.05 28.67
N ILE A 338 22.55 4.60 27.87
CA ILE A 338 22.71 4.75 26.43
C ILE A 338 22.47 6.21 26.05
N TRP A 339 23.49 6.84 25.47
CA TRP A 339 23.49 8.25 25.07
C TRP A 339 23.12 9.25 26.18
N GLY A 340 23.58 8.97 27.42
CA GLY A 340 23.39 9.87 28.53
C GLY A 340 22.11 9.71 29.34
N ALA A 341 21.25 8.75 28.97
CA ALA A 341 20.04 8.42 29.71
C ALA A 341 19.99 6.92 30.04
N GLU A 342 19.45 6.58 31.22
CA GLU A 342 19.15 5.21 31.57
C GLU A 342 17.90 4.75 30.81
N ARG A 343 18.02 3.60 30.14
CA ARG A 343 16.96 3.04 29.28
C ARG A 343 16.78 1.57 29.58
N THR A 344 15.56 1.09 29.49
CA THR A 344 15.32 -0.34 29.35
C THR A 344 15.87 -0.79 28.00
N ALA A 345 16.77 -1.78 28.04
CA ALA A 345 17.35 -2.41 26.86
C ALA A 345 16.97 -3.89 26.83
N ILE A 346 16.55 -4.39 25.67
CA ILE A 346 16.21 -5.78 25.45
C ILE A 346 17.06 -6.30 24.29
N VAL A 347 17.75 -7.42 24.52
CA VAL A 347 18.39 -8.19 23.46
C VAL A 347 17.55 -9.44 23.23
N LEU A 348 17.05 -9.60 22.02
CA LEU A 348 16.28 -10.80 21.67
C LEU A 348 16.92 -11.54 20.50
N LEU A 349 16.70 -12.85 20.45
CA LEU A 349 17.13 -13.73 19.36
C LEU A 349 15.96 -13.92 18.39
N SER A 350 16.16 -13.51 17.14
CA SER A 350 15.25 -13.79 16.03
C SER A 350 15.84 -14.89 15.15
N GLU A 351 15.28 -16.09 15.21
CA GLU A 351 15.72 -17.21 14.38
C GLU A 351 15.59 -16.90 12.89
N ARG A 352 14.50 -16.27 12.47
CA ARG A 352 14.31 -15.83 11.09
C ARG A 352 15.43 -14.90 10.60
N LEU A 353 15.81 -13.93 11.44
CA LEU A 353 16.92 -13.01 11.13
C LEU A 353 18.25 -13.75 11.10
N ARG A 354 18.49 -14.65 12.05
CA ARG A 354 19.67 -15.48 12.17
C ARG A 354 19.89 -16.31 10.90
N GLU A 355 18.87 -17.07 10.49
CA GLU A 355 18.91 -17.87 9.27
C GLU A 355 19.12 -17.03 8.01
N GLY A 356 18.42 -15.89 7.91
CA GLY A 356 18.60 -14.96 6.79
C GLY A 356 20.02 -14.42 6.68
N GLN A 357 20.61 -14.01 7.80
CA GLN A 357 21.99 -13.52 7.87
C GLN A 357 23.00 -14.63 7.53
N ARG A 358 22.83 -15.82 8.11
CA ARG A 358 23.67 -16.99 7.82
C ARG A 358 23.64 -17.35 6.34
N ARG A 359 22.46 -17.44 5.74
CA ARG A 359 22.27 -17.68 4.30
C ARG A 359 22.96 -16.62 3.45
N GLY A 360 22.83 -15.36 3.81
CA GLY A 360 23.50 -14.24 3.13
C GLY A 360 25.03 -14.34 3.17
N ILE A 361 25.59 -14.70 4.33
CA ILE A 361 27.05 -14.94 4.49
C ILE A 361 27.50 -16.08 3.56
N LEU A 362 26.82 -17.22 3.59
CA LEU A 362 27.16 -18.37 2.74
C LEU A 362 27.08 -18.05 1.24
N GLN A 363 26.07 -17.29 0.81
CA GLN A 363 25.97 -16.81 -0.58
C GLN A 363 27.15 -15.90 -0.96
N HIS A 364 27.58 -15.02 -0.05
CA HIS A 364 28.74 -14.16 -0.27
C HIS A 364 30.05 -14.97 -0.30
N VAL A 365 30.21 -15.96 0.57
CA VAL A 365 31.34 -16.89 0.55
C VAL A 365 31.40 -17.61 -0.81
N ALA A 366 30.32 -18.28 -1.22
CA ALA A 366 30.28 -19.03 -2.49
C ALA A 366 30.57 -18.14 -3.71
N SER A 367 30.02 -16.91 -3.73
CA SER A 367 30.29 -15.98 -4.83
C SER A 367 31.73 -15.46 -4.84
N SER A 368 32.34 -15.32 -3.67
CA SER A 368 33.73 -14.85 -3.55
C SER A 368 34.71 -15.96 -3.84
N GLN A 369 34.44 -17.18 -3.42
CA GLN A 369 35.23 -18.36 -3.79
C GLN A 369 35.28 -18.58 -5.32
N ARG A 370 34.13 -18.44 -6.00
CA ARG A 370 34.09 -18.50 -7.48
C ARG A 370 34.95 -17.41 -8.14
N TRP A 371 34.93 -16.19 -7.58
CA TRP A 371 35.78 -15.11 -8.09
C TRP A 371 37.25 -15.35 -7.81
N LEU A 372 37.62 -15.80 -6.60
CA LEU A 372 39.00 -16.15 -6.21
C LEU A 372 39.55 -17.30 -7.05
N SER A 373 38.74 -18.31 -7.33
CA SER A 373 39.13 -19.42 -8.20
C SER A 373 39.49 -18.95 -9.61
N ARG A 374 38.69 -18.02 -10.19
CA ARG A 374 39.03 -17.43 -11.50
C ARG A 374 40.30 -16.58 -11.44
N LEU A 375 40.51 -15.84 -10.34
CA LEU A 375 41.72 -15.07 -10.12
C LEU A 375 42.95 -15.99 -10.01
N ASP A 376 42.88 -17.06 -9.23
CA ASP A 376 43.94 -18.06 -9.07
C ASP A 376 44.31 -18.70 -10.41
N GLN A 377 43.30 -19.15 -11.20
CA GLN A 377 43.54 -19.66 -12.56
C GLN A 377 44.26 -18.65 -13.45
N THR A 378 43.91 -17.36 -13.31
CA THR A 378 44.51 -16.28 -14.08
C THR A 378 45.96 -16.03 -13.66
N LEU A 379 46.27 -16.12 -12.36
CA LEU A 379 47.64 -16.02 -11.84
C LEU A 379 48.51 -17.21 -12.29
N LYS A 380 47.97 -18.40 -12.25
CA LYS A 380 48.65 -19.65 -12.71
C LYS A 380 48.97 -19.64 -14.20
N ARG A 381 48.14 -19.03 -15.06
CA ARG A 381 48.41 -18.90 -16.50
C ARG A 381 49.63 -18.06 -16.84
N GLY A 382 50.06 -17.16 -15.95
CA GLY A 382 51.33 -16.44 -16.01
C GLY A 382 51.58 -15.54 -17.24
N LYS A 383 50.56 -15.24 -18.05
CA LYS A 383 50.69 -14.50 -19.32
C LYS A 383 51.05 -13.01 -19.16
N GLN A 384 50.91 -12.42 -18.00
CA GLN A 384 51.22 -11.00 -17.71
C GLN A 384 51.81 -10.84 -16.33
N ARG A 385 52.82 -9.96 -16.20
CA ARG A 385 53.36 -9.55 -14.91
C ARG A 385 52.29 -8.67 -14.22
N ARG A 386 51.75 -9.16 -13.11
CA ARG A 386 50.71 -8.46 -12.37
C ARG A 386 51.26 -7.81 -11.10
N ASP A 387 50.80 -6.60 -10.83
CA ASP A 387 51.14 -5.90 -9.60
C ASP A 387 50.44 -6.53 -8.39
N ARG A 388 51.21 -6.94 -7.39
CA ARG A 388 50.71 -7.51 -6.14
C ARG A 388 49.77 -6.54 -5.40
N ALA A 389 50.11 -5.26 -5.36
CA ALA A 389 49.35 -4.25 -4.67
C ALA A 389 47.95 -4.08 -5.28
N ARG A 390 47.87 -4.12 -6.62
CA ARG A 390 46.59 -4.05 -7.34
C ARG A 390 45.73 -5.29 -7.07
N ILE A 391 46.29 -6.49 -7.09
CA ILE A 391 45.54 -7.71 -6.81
C ILE A 391 45.07 -7.73 -5.35
N GLN A 392 45.90 -7.31 -4.40
CA GLN A 392 45.52 -7.19 -3.00
C GLN A 392 44.39 -6.18 -2.82
N HIS A 393 44.46 -5.05 -3.52
CA HIS A 393 43.36 -4.06 -3.51
C HIS A 393 42.06 -4.65 -4.03
N ASP A 394 42.09 -5.42 -5.13
CA ASP A 394 40.90 -6.07 -5.71
C ASP A 394 40.29 -7.10 -4.74
N ILE A 395 41.15 -7.91 -4.08
CA ILE A 395 40.73 -8.85 -3.02
C ILE A 395 40.05 -8.07 -1.87
N ASP A 396 40.71 -7.02 -1.38
CA ASP A 396 40.19 -6.20 -0.29
C ASP A 396 38.87 -5.52 -0.65
N ALA A 397 38.75 -5.02 -1.88
CA ALA A 397 37.51 -4.44 -2.40
C ALA A 397 36.40 -5.51 -2.49
N ARG A 398 36.73 -6.74 -2.91
CA ARG A 398 35.79 -7.85 -2.97
C ARG A 398 35.26 -8.27 -1.60
N LEU A 399 36.11 -8.25 -0.58
CA LEU A 399 35.76 -8.63 0.79
C LEU A 399 35.17 -7.47 1.60
N ARG A 400 35.39 -6.21 1.17
CA ARG A 400 34.91 -5.01 1.85
C ARG A 400 33.38 -4.87 1.71
N GLY A 401 32.74 -4.35 2.75
CA GLY A 401 31.31 -4.00 2.72
C GLY A 401 30.34 -5.20 2.73
N ARG A 402 30.85 -6.42 2.78
CA ARG A 402 30.02 -7.63 2.92
C ARG A 402 30.06 -8.09 4.38
N GLN A 403 28.88 -8.16 4.97
CA GLN A 403 28.71 -8.45 6.38
C GLN A 403 29.48 -9.74 6.76
N HIS A 404 30.41 -9.63 7.72
CA HIS A 404 31.20 -10.72 8.28
C HIS A 404 32.09 -11.54 7.31
N LEU A 405 32.10 -11.24 6.01
CA LEU A 405 32.81 -12.08 5.02
C LEU A 405 34.30 -12.25 5.33
N ARG A 406 35.01 -11.17 5.75
CA ARG A 406 36.43 -11.22 6.15
C ARG A 406 36.70 -12.09 7.39
N ARG A 407 35.69 -12.34 8.21
CA ARG A 407 35.84 -13.19 9.40
C ARG A 407 35.82 -14.67 9.05
N VAL A 408 35.02 -15.04 8.03
CA VAL A 408 34.76 -16.45 7.65
C VAL A 408 35.48 -16.88 6.40
N LEU A 409 35.98 -15.96 5.58
CA LEU A 409 36.76 -16.28 4.38
C LEU A 409 38.17 -15.72 4.53
N LYS A 410 39.14 -16.61 4.76
CA LYS A 410 40.55 -16.30 4.85
C LYS A 410 41.13 -16.29 3.45
N VAL A 411 41.85 -15.25 3.09
CA VAL A 411 42.49 -15.10 1.78
C VAL A 411 43.91 -14.63 1.99
N ASP A 412 44.86 -15.35 1.43
CA ASP A 412 46.29 -15.02 1.45
C ASP A 412 46.85 -14.93 0.04
N LEU A 413 47.61 -13.86 -0.21
CA LEU A 413 48.32 -13.61 -1.45
C LEU A 413 49.82 -13.61 -1.18
N SER A 414 50.47 -14.72 -1.41
CA SER A 414 51.89 -14.97 -1.20
C SER A 414 52.67 -15.01 -2.51
N ARG A 415 53.95 -15.38 -2.47
CA ARG A 415 54.75 -15.73 -3.62
C ARG A 415 55.16 -17.20 -3.50
N ASP A 416 55.08 -17.92 -4.62
CA ASP A 416 55.57 -19.30 -4.71
C ASP A 416 57.13 -19.36 -4.74
N SER A 417 57.66 -20.55 -4.73
CA SER A 417 59.10 -20.80 -4.81
C SER A 417 59.77 -20.26 -6.09
N LYS A 418 58.99 -19.91 -7.11
CA LYS A 418 59.43 -19.28 -8.37
C LYS A 418 59.14 -17.77 -8.39
N ALA A 419 58.91 -17.15 -7.23
CA ALA A 419 58.58 -15.74 -7.06
C ALA A 419 57.30 -15.27 -7.79
N ARG A 420 56.42 -16.19 -8.23
CA ARG A 420 55.14 -15.90 -8.83
C ARG A 420 54.09 -15.71 -7.76
N LEU A 421 53.08 -14.89 -8.03
CA LEU A 421 51.97 -14.69 -7.12
C LEU A 421 51.14 -15.97 -6.99
N ALA A 422 50.96 -16.42 -5.76
CA ALA A 422 50.16 -17.57 -5.38
C ALA A 422 49.02 -17.12 -4.48
N LEU A 423 47.82 -17.58 -4.80
CA LEU A 423 46.59 -17.24 -4.05
C LEU A 423 46.10 -18.50 -3.33
N SER A 424 45.94 -18.38 -2.02
CA SER A 424 45.26 -19.39 -1.21
C SER A 424 44.02 -18.77 -0.52
N TYR A 425 42.97 -19.55 -0.37
CA TYR A 425 41.79 -19.15 0.35
C TYR A 425 41.09 -20.34 0.97
N SER A 426 40.52 -20.14 2.17
CA SER A 426 39.79 -21.17 2.91
C SER A 426 38.56 -20.57 3.57
N PHE A 427 37.51 -21.34 3.63
CA PHE A 427 36.32 -21.04 4.41
C PHE A 427 36.51 -21.57 5.83
N ASP A 428 36.29 -20.66 6.81
CA ASP A 428 36.42 -20.94 8.23
C ASP A 428 35.04 -21.21 8.84
N GLU A 429 34.66 -22.49 8.90
CA GLU A 429 33.40 -22.94 9.46
C GLU A 429 33.31 -22.66 10.96
N THR A 430 34.42 -22.76 11.68
CA THR A 430 34.48 -22.46 13.13
C THR A 430 34.17 -20.99 13.40
N ALA A 431 34.73 -20.10 12.58
CA ALA A 431 34.42 -18.68 12.65
C ALA A 431 32.95 -18.37 12.32
N LEU A 432 32.33 -19.13 11.37
CA LEU A 432 30.90 -18.99 11.10
C LEU A 432 30.07 -19.49 12.29
N ALA A 433 30.41 -20.62 12.89
CA ALA A 433 29.71 -21.14 14.06
C ALA A 433 29.80 -20.18 15.26
N ALA A 434 30.97 -19.59 15.50
CA ALA A 434 31.14 -18.55 16.53
C ALA A 434 30.30 -17.31 16.25
N LEU A 435 30.27 -16.85 14.98
CA LEU A 435 29.37 -15.73 14.60
C LEU A 435 27.90 -16.04 14.82
N ASP A 436 27.49 -17.26 14.50
CA ASP A 436 26.14 -17.73 14.64
C ASP A 436 25.72 -17.77 16.12
N ALA A 437 26.61 -18.25 16.98
CA ALA A 437 26.38 -18.29 18.44
C ALA A 437 26.35 -16.89 19.07
N ASP A 438 27.25 -15.98 18.66
CA ASP A 438 27.49 -14.76 19.39
C ASP A 438 26.76 -13.51 18.85
N SER A 439 26.49 -13.46 17.54
CA SER A 439 26.12 -12.21 16.89
C SER A 439 24.92 -12.29 15.94
N LEU A 440 24.72 -13.41 15.24
CA LEU A 440 23.64 -13.50 14.27
C LEU A 440 22.28 -13.60 14.94
N GLY A 441 21.26 -13.02 14.31
CA GLY A 441 19.88 -13.02 14.82
C GLY A 441 19.61 -12.09 15.99
N ARG A 442 20.62 -11.36 16.52
CA ARG A 442 20.41 -10.46 17.67
C ARG A 442 19.77 -9.16 17.23
N ILE A 443 18.68 -8.81 17.90
CA ILE A 443 18.00 -7.52 17.79
C ILE A 443 18.14 -6.84 19.15
N VAL A 444 18.52 -5.58 19.16
CA VAL A 444 18.65 -4.78 20.38
C VAL A 444 17.57 -3.72 20.34
N LEU A 445 16.67 -3.74 21.33
CA LEU A 445 15.62 -2.75 21.51
C LEU A 445 15.96 -1.84 22.69
N ILE A 446 15.56 -0.58 22.58
CA ILE A 446 15.59 0.39 23.69
C ILE A 446 14.23 1.04 23.83
N THR A 447 13.87 1.38 25.07
CA THR A 447 12.61 2.03 25.39
C THR A 447 12.70 2.78 26.72
N ASP A 448 11.79 3.72 26.91
CA ASP A 448 11.47 4.35 28.20
C ASP A 448 10.19 3.77 28.83
N ARG A 449 9.54 2.78 28.18
CA ARG A 449 8.41 2.03 28.71
C ARG A 449 8.87 0.99 29.73
N ASP A 450 9.26 1.46 30.91
CA ASP A 450 9.65 0.59 32.02
C ASP A 450 8.46 -0.19 32.59
N ASP A 451 7.25 0.35 32.44
CA ASP A 451 5.96 -0.19 32.81
C ASP A 451 5.50 -1.36 31.93
N TRP A 452 6.02 -1.47 30.71
CA TRP A 452 5.65 -2.54 29.79
C TRP A 452 6.42 -3.83 30.07
N THR A 453 5.76 -4.97 29.86
CA THR A 453 6.43 -6.27 29.88
C THR A 453 7.42 -6.40 28.72
N THR A 454 8.34 -7.37 28.82
CA THR A 454 9.26 -7.68 27.70
C THR A 454 8.50 -8.11 26.45
N ALA A 455 7.40 -8.85 26.61
CA ALA A 455 6.52 -9.28 25.53
C ALA A 455 5.88 -8.06 24.83
N ASP A 456 5.31 -7.12 25.59
CA ASP A 456 4.67 -5.91 25.02
C ASP A 456 5.65 -5.07 24.18
N ILE A 457 6.89 -4.90 24.66
CA ILE A 457 7.92 -4.16 23.94
C ILE A 457 8.31 -4.88 22.65
N ILE A 458 8.46 -6.20 22.68
CA ILE A 458 8.75 -7.01 21.48
C ILE A 458 7.58 -6.94 20.49
N HIS A 459 6.34 -7.03 20.97
CA HIS A 459 5.14 -6.89 20.16
C HIS A 459 5.04 -5.51 19.49
N ALA A 460 5.31 -4.45 20.25
CA ALA A 460 5.32 -3.09 19.70
C ALA A 460 6.35 -2.97 18.57
N TYR A 461 7.57 -3.48 18.78
CA TYR A 461 8.59 -3.46 17.73
C TYR A 461 8.23 -4.32 16.52
N ARG A 462 7.65 -5.50 16.72
CA ARG A 462 7.20 -6.37 15.62
C ARG A 462 6.09 -5.73 14.79
N GLY A 463 5.35 -4.78 15.35
CA GLY A 463 4.40 -3.95 14.63
C GLY A 463 5.01 -3.18 13.45
N GLN A 464 6.35 -3.02 13.37
CA GLN A 464 7.00 -2.45 12.19
C GLN A 464 6.62 -3.21 10.89
N ALA A 465 6.26 -4.48 10.98
CA ALA A 465 5.74 -5.23 9.84
C ALA A 465 4.44 -4.62 9.26
N ASP A 466 3.63 -3.95 10.08
CA ASP A 466 2.38 -3.32 9.62
C ASP A 466 2.66 -2.12 8.71
N VAL A 467 3.60 -1.23 9.06
CA VAL A 467 3.98 -0.10 8.19
C VAL A 467 4.74 -0.58 6.95
N GLU A 468 5.54 -1.64 7.05
CA GLU A 468 6.15 -2.29 5.88
C GLU A 468 5.09 -2.84 4.93
N ALA A 469 4.00 -3.42 5.46
CA ALA A 469 2.86 -3.88 4.66
C ALA A 469 2.15 -2.70 3.97
N VAL A 470 1.96 -1.56 4.65
CA VAL A 470 1.42 -0.34 4.00
C VAL A 470 2.29 0.05 2.80
N PHE A 471 3.60 0.08 2.95
CA PHE A 471 4.51 0.37 1.84
C PHE A 471 4.50 -0.71 0.76
N ALA A 472 4.29 -1.97 1.09
CA ALA A 472 4.13 -3.04 0.10
C ALA A 472 2.91 -2.79 -0.78
N HIS A 473 1.75 -2.45 -0.19
CA HIS A 473 0.53 -2.07 -0.93
C HIS A 473 0.74 -0.83 -1.81
N LEU A 474 1.42 0.21 -1.30
CA LEU A 474 1.74 1.41 -2.09
C LEU A 474 2.71 1.11 -3.26
N LYS A 475 3.50 0.06 -3.17
CA LYS A 475 4.44 -0.39 -4.22
C LYS A 475 3.83 -1.40 -5.18
N ASP A 476 2.69 -1.99 -4.85
CA ASP A 476 2.01 -2.97 -5.69
C ASP A 476 1.59 -2.33 -7.02
N PRO A 477 1.99 -2.91 -8.17
CA PRO A 477 1.65 -2.35 -9.48
C PRO A 477 0.19 -2.58 -9.88
N VAL A 478 -0.52 -3.50 -9.23
CA VAL A 478 -1.92 -3.86 -9.53
C VAL A 478 -2.89 -2.98 -8.74
N HIS A 479 -2.59 -2.76 -7.46
CA HIS A 479 -3.42 -1.97 -6.55
C HIS A 479 -2.66 -0.73 -6.10
N ILE A 480 -3.32 0.41 -6.06
CA ILE A 480 -2.82 1.72 -5.62
C ILE A 480 -1.67 2.24 -6.48
N ALA A 481 -0.61 1.47 -6.69
CA ALA A 481 0.52 1.70 -7.59
C ALA A 481 1.03 3.16 -7.53
N LEU A 482 1.64 3.55 -6.43
CA LEU A 482 2.30 4.85 -6.32
C LEU A 482 3.40 5.00 -7.41
N ARG A 483 3.93 3.88 -7.91
CA ARG A 483 4.80 3.81 -9.09
C ARG A 483 4.02 3.34 -10.33
N PRO A 484 4.47 3.66 -11.55
CA PRO A 484 5.57 4.56 -11.90
C PRO A 484 5.18 6.04 -11.76
N GLN A 485 6.14 6.89 -11.35
CA GLN A 485 5.93 8.33 -11.23
C GLN A 485 6.52 9.05 -12.44
N PHE A 486 5.67 9.79 -13.16
CA PHE A 486 6.01 10.59 -14.34
C PHE A 486 5.64 12.06 -14.15
N HIS A 487 5.40 12.49 -12.91
CA HIS A 487 4.90 13.83 -12.61
C HIS A 487 5.98 14.89 -12.88
N TRP A 488 5.56 15.99 -13.55
CA TRP A 488 6.49 16.97 -14.10
C TRP A 488 6.96 18.01 -13.07
N THR A 489 6.21 18.21 -11.97
CA THR A 489 6.52 19.19 -10.92
C THR A 489 6.48 18.53 -9.54
N ASP A 490 7.22 19.08 -8.58
CA ASP A 490 7.20 18.61 -7.18
C ASP A 490 5.81 18.70 -6.57
N GLN A 491 5.07 19.78 -6.85
CA GLN A 491 3.69 19.94 -6.39
C GLN A 491 2.81 18.75 -6.83
N LYS A 492 2.90 18.33 -8.11
CA LYS A 492 2.11 17.19 -8.62
C LYS A 492 2.58 15.85 -8.05
N LEU A 493 3.85 15.73 -7.63
CA LEU A 493 4.33 14.57 -6.91
C LEU A 493 3.65 14.46 -5.53
N HIS A 494 3.61 15.55 -4.77
CA HIS A 494 2.91 15.58 -3.48
C HIS A 494 1.42 15.22 -3.62
N VAL A 495 0.72 15.82 -4.58
CA VAL A 495 -0.71 15.54 -4.82
C VAL A 495 -0.94 14.08 -5.23
N HIS A 496 -0.02 13.51 -6.04
CA HIS A 496 -0.11 12.10 -6.42
C HIS A 496 0.06 11.16 -5.23
N VAL A 497 1.03 11.46 -4.35
CA VAL A 497 1.22 10.68 -3.12
C VAL A 497 -0.03 10.77 -2.25
N LEU A 498 -0.57 11.96 -2.00
CA LEU A 498 -1.84 12.13 -1.29
C LEU A 498 -2.96 11.27 -1.90
N THR A 499 -3.12 11.31 -3.23
CA THR A 499 -4.13 10.50 -3.94
C THR A 499 -3.97 9.00 -3.68
N CYS A 500 -2.73 8.51 -3.67
CA CYS A 500 -2.44 7.10 -3.37
C CYS A 500 -2.64 6.76 -1.89
N ILE A 501 -2.29 7.66 -0.98
CA ILE A 501 -2.55 7.48 0.47
C ILE A 501 -4.06 7.44 0.75
N LEU A 502 -4.85 8.32 0.14
CA LEU A 502 -6.31 8.30 0.25
C LEU A 502 -6.91 7.00 -0.32
N ALA A 503 -6.39 6.54 -1.46
CA ALA A 503 -6.81 5.26 -2.04
C ALA A 503 -6.56 4.09 -1.09
N TYR A 504 -5.36 4.03 -0.51
CA TYR A 504 -5.00 3.01 0.49
C TYR A 504 -5.88 3.12 1.74
N LEU A 505 -6.04 4.34 2.28
CA LEU A 505 -6.85 4.59 3.47
C LEU A 505 -8.28 4.09 3.28
N LEU A 506 -8.93 4.47 2.18
CA LEU A 506 -10.31 4.05 1.88
C LEU A 506 -10.40 2.52 1.70
N ALA A 507 -9.47 1.91 0.97
CA ALA A 507 -9.44 0.46 0.78
C ALA A 507 -9.24 -0.28 2.11
N ARG A 508 -8.34 0.22 2.97
CA ARG A 508 -8.07 -0.37 4.29
C ARG A 508 -9.26 -0.25 5.22
N LEU A 509 -9.90 0.91 5.27
CA LEU A 509 -11.11 1.12 6.07
C LEU A 509 -12.28 0.24 5.60
N LEU A 510 -12.43 0.08 4.29
CA LEU A 510 -13.43 -0.83 3.71
C LEU A 510 -13.16 -2.27 4.15
N HIS A 511 -11.91 -2.70 4.12
CA HIS A 511 -11.50 -4.02 4.58
C HIS A 511 -11.76 -4.22 6.09
N LEU A 512 -11.44 -3.23 6.93
CA LEU A 512 -11.75 -3.29 8.37
C LEU A 512 -13.26 -3.39 8.61
N ARG A 513 -14.07 -2.63 7.85
CA ARG A 513 -15.53 -2.71 7.90
C ARG A 513 -16.04 -4.09 7.49
N ALA A 514 -15.53 -4.68 6.41
CA ALA A 514 -15.92 -6.02 5.95
C ALA A 514 -15.57 -7.10 7.00
N ARG A 515 -14.39 -7.02 7.60
CA ARG A 515 -14.00 -7.91 8.70
C ARG A 515 -14.94 -7.78 9.90
N LYS A 516 -15.33 -6.55 10.29
CA LYS A 516 -16.24 -6.30 11.42
C LYS A 516 -17.68 -6.76 11.12
N THR A 517 -18.16 -6.57 9.88
CA THR A 517 -19.57 -6.78 9.52
C THR A 517 -19.89 -8.23 9.13
N ILE A 518 -19.03 -8.86 8.35
CA ILE A 518 -19.26 -10.21 7.80
C ILE A 518 -18.14 -11.20 8.15
N GLY A 519 -17.18 -10.81 8.99
CA GLY A 519 -16.04 -11.68 9.31
C GLY A 519 -15.13 -11.99 8.12
N TYR A 520 -15.06 -11.08 7.12
CA TYR A 520 -14.34 -11.35 5.86
C TYR A 520 -12.92 -11.90 6.10
N PRO A 521 -12.59 -13.12 5.60
CA PRO A 521 -11.40 -13.83 6.04
C PRO A 521 -10.12 -13.48 5.26
N HIS A 522 -10.26 -12.86 4.08
CA HIS A 522 -9.14 -12.62 3.18
C HIS A 522 -8.52 -11.23 3.34
N GLY A 523 -7.43 -10.97 2.60
CA GLY A 523 -6.75 -9.68 2.58
C GLY A 523 -7.53 -8.58 1.85
N MET A 524 -7.01 -7.35 1.97
CA MET A 524 -7.63 -6.15 1.38
C MET A 524 -7.72 -6.22 -0.16
N GLU A 525 -6.67 -6.72 -0.81
CA GLU A 525 -6.63 -6.84 -2.28
C GLU A 525 -7.71 -7.80 -2.75
N ARG A 526 -7.84 -8.94 -2.09
CA ARG A 526 -8.87 -9.93 -2.45
C ARG A 526 -10.27 -9.37 -2.25
N LEU A 527 -10.52 -8.59 -1.20
CA LEU A 527 -11.80 -7.91 -1.02
C LEU A 527 -12.10 -6.95 -2.18
N LEU A 528 -11.11 -6.17 -2.62
CA LEU A 528 -11.29 -5.27 -3.75
C LEU A 528 -11.59 -6.03 -5.05
N GLU A 529 -10.89 -7.13 -5.32
CA GLU A 529 -11.15 -8.00 -6.48
C GLU A 529 -12.57 -8.59 -6.44
N ASP A 530 -12.98 -9.13 -5.31
CA ASP A 530 -14.32 -9.72 -5.13
C ASP A 530 -15.41 -8.64 -5.30
N LEU A 531 -15.20 -7.44 -4.77
CA LEU A 531 -16.12 -6.32 -4.95
C LEU A 531 -16.13 -5.77 -6.39
N VAL A 532 -15.00 -5.79 -7.11
CA VAL A 532 -14.95 -5.41 -8.54
C VAL A 532 -15.79 -6.36 -9.40
N ALA A 533 -15.86 -7.63 -9.00
CA ALA A 533 -16.69 -8.63 -9.66
C ALA A 533 -18.22 -8.39 -9.48
N VAL A 534 -18.62 -7.65 -8.43
CA VAL A 534 -20.03 -7.29 -8.22
C VAL A 534 -20.46 -6.26 -9.26
N ARG A 535 -21.35 -6.68 -10.17
CA ARG A 535 -21.81 -5.88 -11.30
C ARG A 535 -23.25 -5.46 -11.12
N ARG A 536 -23.59 -4.36 -11.74
CA ARG A 536 -24.97 -3.87 -11.83
C ARG A 536 -25.42 -3.89 -13.27
N ALA A 537 -26.46 -4.68 -13.54
CA ALA A 537 -27.12 -4.77 -14.83
C ALA A 537 -28.24 -3.73 -14.95
N THR A 538 -28.22 -2.97 -16.03
CA THR A 538 -29.30 -2.07 -16.43
C THR A 538 -29.98 -2.66 -17.67
N VAL A 539 -31.24 -3.02 -17.51
CA VAL A 539 -32.06 -3.61 -18.57
C VAL A 539 -32.99 -2.54 -19.13
N LEU A 540 -32.80 -2.22 -20.40
CA LEU A 540 -33.63 -1.29 -21.16
C LEU A 540 -34.61 -2.11 -22.02
N ARG A 541 -35.92 -1.98 -21.79
CA ARG A 541 -36.99 -2.57 -22.61
C ARG A 541 -37.66 -1.49 -23.41
N SER A 542 -37.48 -1.50 -24.71
CA SER A 542 -38.21 -0.62 -25.63
C SER A 542 -39.41 -1.37 -26.22
N SER A 543 -40.62 -0.87 -25.97
CA SER A 543 -41.87 -1.52 -26.40
C SER A 543 -42.23 -1.25 -27.86
N GLY A 544 -41.35 -0.66 -28.67
CA GLY A 544 -41.64 -0.29 -30.06
C GLY A 544 -42.72 0.78 -30.22
N ARG A 545 -43.36 1.23 -29.14
CA ARG A 545 -44.29 2.35 -29.12
C ARG A 545 -43.59 3.63 -28.77
N LYS A 546 -44.06 4.79 -29.28
CA LYS A 546 -43.54 6.11 -28.85
C LYS A 546 -43.66 6.24 -27.34
N GLY A 547 -42.51 6.28 -26.63
CA GLY A 547 -42.44 6.42 -25.18
C GLY A 547 -41.02 6.17 -24.70
N ARG A 548 -40.73 6.54 -23.42
CA ARG A 548 -39.46 6.26 -22.80
C ARG A 548 -39.33 4.74 -22.56
N PRO A 549 -38.15 4.13 -22.82
CA PRO A 549 -37.94 2.72 -22.51
C PRO A 549 -38.09 2.50 -21.01
N ARG A 550 -38.60 1.31 -20.64
CA ARG A 550 -38.61 0.91 -19.23
C ARG A 550 -37.21 0.50 -18.82
N VAL A 551 -36.69 1.17 -17.78
CA VAL A 551 -35.38 0.90 -17.22
C VAL A 551 -35.57 0.10 -15.94
N THR A 552 -34.87 -1.02 -15.82
CA THR A 552 -34.79 -1.82 -14.61
C THR A 552 -33.33 -2.02 -14.27
N THR A 553 -32.95 -1.75 -13.03
CA THR A 553 -31.57 -1.91 -12.54
C THR A 553 -31.56 -2.98 -11.47
N GLN A 554 -30.60 -3.88 -11.51
CA GLN A 554 -30.43 -4.92 -10.49
C GLN A 554 -28.96 -5.33 -10.38
N PHE A 555 -28.56 -5.85 -9.23
CA PHE A 555 -27.27 -6.53 -9.13
C PHE A 555 -27.30 -7.84 -9.89
N GLU A 556 -26.20 -8.18 -10.54
CA GLU A 556 -25.97 -9.54 -11.01
C GLU A 556 -25.77 -10.46 -9.80
N GLU A 557 -25.89 -11.76 -10.03
CA GLU A 557 -25.65 -12.76 -8.99
C GLU A 557 -24.24 -12.58 -8.42
N CYS A 558 -24.14 -12.38 -7.11
CA CYS A 558 -22.88 -12.23 -6.40
C CYS A 558 -22.91 -13.02 -5.10
N ASP A 559 -21.75 -13.15 -4.47
CA ASP A 559 -21.60 -13.84 -3.20
C ASP A 559 -22.60 -13.30 -2.16
N PRO A 560 -23.36 -14.17 -1.47
CA PRO A 560 -24.34 -13.76 -0.46
C PRO A 560 -23.75 -12.91 0.66
N GLU A 561 -22.53 -13.22 1.12
CA GLU A 561 -21.86 -12.43 2.18
C GLU A 561 -21.54 -11.03 1.70
N LEU A 562 -21.05 -10.87 0.46
CA LEU A 562 -20.82 -9.56 -0.14
C LEU A 562 -22.13 -8.79 -0.35
N THR A 563 -23.22 -9.48 -0.67
CA THR A 563 -24.55 -8.85 -0.76
C THR A 563 -24.97 -8.28 0.59
N VAL A 564 -24.80 -9.04 1.67
CA VAL A 564 -25.07 -8.56 3.04
C VAL A 564 -24.15 -7.38 3.39
N PHE A 565 -22.88 -7.47 3.05
CA PHE A 565 -21.93 -6.38 3.30
C PHE A 565 -22.33 -5.10 2.57
N LEU A 566 -22.64 -5.16 1.27
CA LEU A 566 -23.08 -4.00 0.48
C LEU A 566 -24.39 -3.43 1.02
N ALA A 567 -25.35 -4.28 1.37
CA ALA A 567 -26.61 -3.86 1.98
C ALA A 567 -26.39 -3.11 3.30
N SER A 568 -25.43 -3.55 4.14
CA SER A 568 -25.07 -2.87 5.38
C SER A 568 -24.54 -1.44 5.16
N MET A 569 -24.05 -1.15 3.97
CA MET A 569 -23.60 0.18 3.54
C MET A 569 -24.71 0.99 2.84
N GLY A 570 -25.96 0.47 2.77
CA GLY A 570 -27.05 1.09 2.05
C GLY A 570 -26.99 0.92 0.53
N LEU A 571 -26.15 0.00 0.05
CA LEU A 571 -26.01 -0.35 -1.36
C LEU A 571 -26.88 -1.58 -1.64
N THR A 572 -28.13 -1.34 -2.03
CA THR A 572 -29.05 -2.38 -2.49
C THR A 572 -29.20 -2.30 -4.00
N GLY A 573 -29.38 -3.47 -4.67
CA GLY A 573 -29.56 -3.57 -6.12
C GLY A 573 -30.85 -2.97 -6.64
#